data_b18ee00599f0fa73464c36e6dd07f589
#
_entry.id   b18ee00599f0fa73464c36e6dd07f589
#
_cell.length_a   1.000
_cell.length_b   1.000
_cell.length_c   1.000
_cell.angle_alpha   90.00
_cell.angle_beta   90.00
_cell.angle_gamma   90.00
#
_symmetry.space_group_name_H-M   'P 1'
#
loop_
_entity.id
_entity.type
_entity.pdbx_description
1 polymer ?
#
loop_
_entity_poly.entity_id
_entity_poly.type
_entity_poly.pdbx_seq_one_letter_code
_entity_poly.pdbx_strand_id
1 'polypeptide(L)' 'MTNDIFLKEIGKKIKAARKAKKISLERMAALSRTDMSNLWFLENGLRNAHVLTLKSIADVLEMDVKKFL' A
#
# COMPACT_ATOMS: atom_id res chain seq x y z
N MET A 1 6.87 -5.86 18.61
CA MET A 1 6.89 -4.92 17.48
C MET A 1 5.98 -3.74 17.78
N THR A 2 6.48 -2.52 17.60
CA THR A 2 5.65 -1.33 17.79
C THR A 2 4.73 -1.14 16.58
N ASN A 3 3.66 -0.38 16.76
CA ASN A 3 2.75 -0.07 15.66
C ASN A 3 3.47 0.66 14.53
N ASP A 4 4.45 1.52 14.87
CA ASP A 4 5.23 2.25 13.86
C ASP A 4 6.04 1.30 12.99
N ILE A 5 6.67 0.30 13.59
CA ILE A 5 7.44 -0.70 12.86
C ILE A 5 6.52 -1.53 11.97
N PHE A 6 5.38 -1.92 12.51
CA PHE A 6 4.38 -2.70 11.77
C PHE A 6 3.87 -1.96 10.55
N LEU A 7 3.54 -0.67 10.71
CA LEU A 7 3.07 0.16 9.60
C LEU A 7 4.14 0.33 8.53
N LYS A 8 5.40 0.50 8.94
CA LYS A 8 6.51 0.62 7.99
C LYS A 8 6.71 -0.66 7.19
N GLU A 9 6.54 -1.80 7.84
CA GLU A 9 6.65 -3.09 7.15
C GLU A 9 5.56 -3.25 6.09
N ILE A 10 4.33 -2.90 6.44
CA ILE A 10 3.21 -2.94 5.48
C ILE A 10 3.51 -2.01 4.31
N GLY A 11 3.91 -0.78 4.60
CA GLY A 11 4.21 0.21 3.57
C GLY A 11 5.31 -0.24 2.62
N LYS A 12 6.37 -0.83 3.15
CA LYS A 12 7.47 -1.35 2.34
C LYS A 12 7.01 -2.45 1.40
N LYS A 13 6.15 -3.35 1.87
CA LYS A 13 5.63 -4.44 1.06
C LYS A 13 4.77 -3.91 -0.09
N ILE A 14 3.93 -2.93 0.20
CA ILE A 14 3.10 -2.29 -0.83
C ILE A 14 4.00 -1.63 -1.88
N LYS A 15 4.96 -0.83 -1.44
CA LYS A 15 5.85 -0.12 -2.34
C LYS A 15 6.67 -1.07 -3.21
N ALA A 16 7.21 -2.13 -2.61
CA ALA A 16 8.00 -3.12 -3.34
C ALA A 16 7.15 -3.81 -4.41
N ALA A 17 5.92 -4.21 -4.07
CA ALA A 17 5.03 -4.87 -5.01
C ALA A 17 4.64 -3.93 -6.15
N ARG A 18 4.37 -2.66 -5.83
CA ARG A 18 4.04 -1.65 -6.83
C ARG A 18 5.21 -1.45 -7.81
N LYS A 19 6.42 -1.29 -7.28
CA LYS A 19 7.61 -1.09 -8.11
C LYS A 19 7.93 -2.32 -8.97
N ALA A 20 7.69 -3.50 -8.42
CA ALA A 20 7.90 -4.74 -9.18
C ALA A 20 7.00 -4.81 -10.41
N LYS A 21 5.81 -4.22 -10.34
CA LYS A 21 4.90 -4.12 -11.48
C LYS A 21 5.14 -2.88 -12.32
N LYS A 22 6.13 -2.07 -11.97
CA LYS A 22 6.47 -0.83 -12.69
C LYS A 22 5.30 0.15 -12.77
N ILE A 23 4.54 0.24 -11.69
CA ILE A 23 3.41 1.16 -11.59
C ILE A 23 3.84 2.38 -10.78
N SER A 24 3.58 3.59 -11.32
CA SER A 24 3.88 4.83 -10.59
C SER A 24 2.95 4.98 -9.40
N LEU A 25 3.36 5.79 -8.42
CA LEU A 25 2.52 6.10 -7.27
C LEU A 25 1.20 6.71 -7.72
N GLU A 26 1.27 7.64 -8.66
CA GLU A 26 0.13 8.35 -9.21
C GLU A 26 -0.87 7.38 -9.86
N ARG A 27 -0.35 6.46 -10.66
CA ARG A 27 -1.17 5.47 -11.34
C ARG A 27 -1.81 4.50 -10.35
N MET A 28 -1.04 4.05 -9.35
CA MET A 28 -1.56 3.17 -8.32
C MET A 28 -2.70 3.85 -7.54
N ALA A 29 -2.52 5.12 -7.19
CA ALA A 29 -3.56 5.87 -6.49
C ALA A 29 -4.84 5.91 -7.32
N ALA A 30 -4.73 6.21 -8.61
CA ALA A 30 -5.89 6.24 -9.50
C ALA A 30 -6.57 4.87 -9.61
N LEU A 31 -5.80 3.82 -9.82
CA LEU A 31 -6.34 2.46 -9.98
C LEU A 31 -6.99 1.92 -8.72
N SER A 32 -6.43 2.23 -7.56
CA SER A 32 -6.96 1.77 -6.27
C SER A 32 -8.00 2.73 -5.68
N ARG A 33 -8.28 3.83 -6.38
CA ARG A 33 -9.20 4.87 -5.92
C ARG A 33 -8.80 5.42 -4.56
N THR A 34 -7.49 5.56 -4.38
CA THR A 34 -6.91 6.10 -3.16
C THR A 34 -6.29 7.44 -3.50
N ASP A 35 -6.45 8.43 -2.63
CA ASP A 35 -5.78 9.71 -2.79
C ASP A 35 -4.26 9.49 -2.81
N MET A 36 -3.56 10.17 -3.71
CA MET A 36 -2.12 10.00 -3.88
C MET A 36 -1.34 10.32 -2.60
N SER A 37 -1.74 11.38 -1.89
CA SER A 37 -1.09 11.73 -0.62
C SER A 37 -1.28 10.62 0.40
N ASN A 38 -2.49 10.07 0.48
CA ASN A 38 -2.77 8.98 1.40
C ASN A 38 -1.94 7.75 1.07
N LEU A 39 -1.83 7.42 -0.21
CA LEU A 39 -1.02 6.27 -0.64
C LEU A 39 0.45 6.48 -0.28
N TRP A 40 0.96 7.70 -0.49
CA TRP A 40 2.32 8.03 -0.10
C TRP A 40 2.55 7.82 1.40
N PHE A 41 1.61 8.30 2.24
CA PHE A 41 1.71 8.10 3.69
C PHE A 41 1.67 6.62 4.04
N LEU A 42 0.84 5.84 3.37
CA LEU A 42 0.76 4.39 3.62
C LEU A 42 2.06 3.68 3.28
N GLU A 43 2.65 4.02 2.13
CA GLU A 43 3.92 3.41 1.71
C GLU A 43 5.08 3.76 2.63
N ASN A 44 5.00 4.90 3.28
CA ASN A 44 6.05 5.36 4.20
C ASN A 44 5.77 5.01 5.66
N GLY A 45 4.69 4.28 5.91
CA GLY A 45 4.37 3.81 7.26
C GLY A 45 3.93 4.91 8.21
N LEU A 46 3.40 6.02 7.68
CA LEU A 46 3.03 7.19 8.47
C LEU A 46 1.53 7.28 8.75
N ARG A 47 0.76 6.31 8.30
CA ARG A 47 -0.68 6.32 8.47
C ARG A 47 -1.23 4.89 8.48
N ASN A 48 -2.29 4.67 9.27
CA ASN A 48 -3.01 3.41 9.25
C ASN A 48 -3.79 3.28 7.95
N ALA A 49 -3.82 2.08 7.41
CA ALA A 49 -4.63 1.78 6.24
C ALA A 49 -5.89 1.05 6.69
N HIS A 50 -7.03 1.47 6.17
CA HIS A 50 -8.25 0.70 6.36
C HIS A 50 -8.13 -0.61 5.59
N VAL A 51 -8.77 -1.65 6.13
CA VAL A 51 -8.77 -2.97 5.50
C VAL A 51 -9.23 -2.90 4.05
N LEU A 52 -10.28 -2.13 3.77
CA LEU A 52 -10.79 -2.00 2.40
C LEU A 52 -9.82 -1.28 1.47
N THR A 53 -9.06 -0.34 1.99
CA THR A 53 -8.01 0.33 1.20
C THR A 53 -6.91 -0.66 0.84
N LEU A 54 -6.48 -1.46 1.82
CA LEU A 54 -5.48 -2.51 1.58
C LEU A 54 -5.98 -3.52 0.54
N LYS A 55 -7.26 -3.88 0.62
CA LYS A 55 -7.88 -4.80 -0.32
C LYS A 55 -7.85 -4.23 -1.74
N SER A 56 -8.20 -2.96 -1.89
CA SER A 56 -8.17 -2.29 -3.20
C SER A 56 -6.76 -2.27 -3.79
N ILE A 57 -5.77 -1.97 -2.96
CA ILE A 57 -4.37 -1.96 -3.38
C ILE A 57 -3.94 -3.38 -3.80
N ALA A 58 -4.29 -4.38 -2.99
CA ALA A 58 -3.97 -5.77 -3.30
C ALA A 58 -4.61 -6.22 -4.62
N ASP A 59 -5.85 -5.81 -4.86
CA ASP A 59 -6.57 -6.14 -6.10
C ASP A 59 -5.85 -5.57 -7.32
N VAL A 60 -5.40 -4.31 -7.24
CA VAL A 60 -4.63 -3.69 -8.33
C VAL A 60 -3.34 -4.45 -8.58
N LEU A 61 -2.68 -4.88 -7.52
CA LEU A 61 -1.42 -5.62 -7.60
C LEU A 61 -1.60 -7.11 -7.90
N GLU A 62 -2.86 -7.56 -7.97
CA GLU A 62 -3.20 -8.96 -8.19
C GLU A 62 -2.57 -9.87 -7.12
N MET A 63 -2.64 -9.42 -5.87
CA MET A 63 -2.06 -10.13 -4.73
C MET A 63 -3.12 -10.37 -3.66
N ASP A 64 -2.86 -11.37 -2.82
CA ASP A 64 -3.66 -11.59 -1.63
C ASP A 64 -3.27 -10.51 -0.60
N VAL A 65 -4.26 -9.86 -0.01
CA VAL A 65 -4.02 -8.82 1.00
C VAL A 65 -3.17 -9.31 2.16
N LYS A 66 -3.22 -10.61 2.44
CA LYS A 66 -2.40 -11.22 3.50
C LYS A 66 -0.91 -11.05 3.28
N LYS A 67 -0.48 -10.85 2.03
CA LYS A 67 0.92 -10.65 1.71
C LYS A 67 1.48 -9.37 2.31
N PHE A 68 0.61 -8.41 2.65
CA PHE A 68 1.04 -7.17 3.29
C PHE A 68 1.02 -7.24 4.81
N LEU A 69 0.42 -8.26 5.37
CA LEU A 69 0.28 -8.47 6.81
C LEU A 69 1.20 -9.61 7.32
#